data_84ca32d882c4bb4111cd2586dbc4358d
#
_entry.id   84ca32d882c4bb4111cd2586dbc4358d
#
_cell.length_a   1.000
_cell.length_b   1.000
_cell.length_c   1.000
_cell.angle_alpha   90.00
_cell.angle_beta   90.00
_cell.angle_gamma   90.00
#
_symmetry.space_group_name_H-M   'P 1'
#
loop_
_entity.id
_entity.type
_entity.pdbx_description
1 polymer ?
#
loop_
_entity_poly.entity_id
_entity_poly.type
_entity_poly.pdbx_seq_one_letter_code
_entity_poly.pdbx_strand_id
1 'polypeptide(L)'
;MAEEVNQSGQTGTAGDERVGVMLDERELRTFYANAYRMHTSAEEVIIDLGFNMPNPNPNPQAGAQLLFKVTDRAILSYANAKRLAMSLAQLIKRYEQQFGEIPVQGQQKR
;
A
#
# COMPACT_ATOMS: atom_id res chain seq x y z
N MET A 1 -10.23 13.74 -6.21
CA MET A 1 -9.69 13.31 -5.77
C MET A 1 -9.70 13.27 -5.01
N ALA A 2 -10.27 13.64 -5.31
CA ALA A 2 -9.94 13.23 -4.70
C ALA A 2 -10.15 13.38 -3.94
N GLU A 3 -10.54 13.69 -4.04
CA GLU A 3 -10.34 13.49 -3.38
C GLU A 3 -10.29 13.38 -2.64
N GLU A 4 -10.93 13.70 -2.94
CA GLU A 4 -10.56 13.38 -2.32
C GLU A 4 -10.38 13.17 -1.68
N VAL A 5 -10.92 13.52 -2.07
CA VAL A 5 -10.38 13.03 -1.54
C VAL A 5 -10.32 12.85 -0.94
N ASN A 6 -10.73 13.14 -1.17
CA ASN A 6 -10.26 12.65 -0.67
C ASN A 6 -10.06 12.65 -0.29
N GLN A 7 -10.36 12.77 -0.61
CA GLN A 7 -9.86 12.44 -0.32
C GLN A 7 -9.65 12.38 0.09
N SER A 8 -10.18 12.74 -0.19
CA SER A 8 -9.76 12.40 0.17
C SER A 8 -9.79 12.35 0.60
N GLY A 9 -10.12 12.67 0.50
CA GLY A 9 -9.69 12.37 0.70
C GLY A 9 -9.93 12.36 1.29
N GLN A 10 -10.25 12.46 1.39
CA GLN A 10 -10.09 12.31 1.88
C GLN A 10 -10.13 12.15 2.62
N THR A 11 -10.53 12.49 2.79
CA THR A 11 -10.37 12.33 3.57
C THR A 11 -10.66 12.11 4.59
N GLY A 12 -10.94 12.29 4.88
CA GLY A 12 -11.28 12.18 5.53
C GLY A 12 -11.49 12.13 6.54
N THR A 13 -11.62 12.65 7.08
CA THR A 13 -11.62 12.65 8.19
C THR A 13 -12.51 12.44 8.89
N ALA A 14 -12.60 12.28 9.52
CA ALA A 14 -13.36 12.09 10.23
C ALA A 14 -13.86 12.81 11.03
N GLY A 15 -14.10 13.07 11.37
CA GLY A 15 -14.58 13.68 12.10
C GLY A 15 -14.61 14.75 12.29
N ASP A 16 -14.46 15.26 12.21
CA ASP A 16 -14.74 16.16 12.37
C ASP A 16 -14.62 16.95 11.97
N GLU A 17 -14.54 17.23 11.77
CA GLU A 17 -14.66 17.88 11.46
C GLU A 17 -14.46 18.73 11.09
N ARG A 18 -14.36 19.08 10.92
CA ARG A 18 -14.40 20.29 10.72
C ARG A 18 -13.13 20.90 10.53
N VAL A 19 -12.05 20.19 10.43
CA VAL A 19 -10.73 20.69 10.12
C VAL A 19 -10.58 20.66 8.63
N GLY A 20 -10.36 21.81 8.00
CA GLY A 20 -10.05 21.84 6.59
C GLY A 20 -8.61 21.38 6.37
N VAL A 21 -8.38 20.64 5.31
CA VAL A 21 -7.06 20.15 4.97
C VAL A 21 -6.64 20.77 3.65
N MET A 22 -5.48 21.44 3.66
CA MET A 22 -4.92 22.00 2.45
C MET A 22 -3.93 21.00 1.88
N LEU A 23 -4.06 20.73 0.59
CA LEU A 23 -3.23 19.74 -0.08
C LEU A 23 -2.02 20.44 -0.68
N ASP A 24 -0.84 19.93 -0.36
CA ASP A 24 0.41 20.47 -0.92
C ASP A 24 1.12 19.31 -1.61
N GLU A 25 1.13 19.35 -2.93
CA GLU A 25 1.69 18.27 -3.73
C GLU A 25 3.02 18.64 -4.38
N ARG A 26 3.65 19.72 -3.94
CA ARG A 26 4.86 20.18 -4.60
C ARG A 26 6.00 19.19 -4.53
N GLU A 27 6.04 18.36 -3.49
CA GLU A 27 7.09 17.36 -3.36
C GLU A 27 6.60 15.96 -3.65
N LEU A 28 5.46 15.86 -4.28
CA LEU A 28 4.87 14.57 -4.58
C LEU A 28 5.73 13.81 -5.56
N ARG A 29 5.94 12.53 -5.29
CA ARG A 29 6.58 11.62 -6.23
C ARG A 29 5.65 10.44 -6.44
N THR A 30 5.61 9.96 -7.67
CA THR A 30 4.75 8.86 -8.03
C THR A 30 5.60 7.66 -8.39
N PHE A 31 5.26 6.50 -7.85
CA PHE A 31 5.97 5.28 -8.19
C PHE A 31 4.96 4.16 -8.33
N TYR A 32 5.37 3.08 -8.98
CA TYR A 32 4.59 1.89 -9.16
C TYR A 32 5.28 0.75 -8.44
N ALA A 33 4.51 -0.13 -7.84
CA ALA A 33 5.06 -1.30 -7.19
C ALA A 33 4.15 -2.48 -7.47
N ASN A 34 4.73 -3.67 -7.64
CA ASN A 34 3.94 -4.87 -7.80
C ASN A 34 4.13 -5.84 -6.66
N ALA A 35 4.84 -5.44 -5.63
CA ALA A 35 5.07 -6.31 -4.47
C ALA A 35 5.27 -5.46 -3.24
N TYR A 36 5.04 -6.07 -2.11
CA TYR A 36 5.22 -5.39 -0.85
C TYR A 36 5.67 -6.39 0.20
N ARG A 37 6.19 -5.86 1.29
CA ARG A 37 6.53 -6.62 2.48
C ARG A 37 6.21 -5.75 3.68
N MET A 38 5.65 -6.35 4.72
CA MET A 38 5.36 -5.61 5.95
C MET A 38 6.13 -6.21 7.10
N HIS A 39 6.63 -5.36 7.96
CA HIS A 39 7.18 -5.80 9.22
C HIS A 39 6.95 -4.71 10.25
N THR A 40 7.22 -5.01 11.51
CA THR A 40 6.73 -4.16 12.58
C THR A 40 7.81 -3.94 13.62
N SER A 41 7.67 -2.82 14.31
CA SER A 41 8.36 -2.60 15.56
C SER A 41 7.30 -2.42 16.64
N ALA A 42 7.72 -2.05 17.82
CA ALA A 42 6.77 -1.86 18.92
C ALA A 42 5.78 -0.76 18.63
N GLU A 43 6.17 0.24 17.86
CA GLU A 43 5.33 1.41 17.68
C GLU A 43 4.95 1.71 16.25
N GLU A 44 5.50 0.98 15.29
CA GLU A 44 5.33 1.35 13.90
C GLU A 44 5.14 0.16 13.01
N VAL A 45 4.38 0.38 11.95
CA VAL A 45 4.25 -0.57 10.85
C VAL A 45 5.14 -0.07 9.73
N ILE A 46 5.94 -0.97 9.18
CA ILE A 46 6.87 -0.65 8.11
C ILE A 46 6.40 -1.37 6.86
N ILE A 47 6.16 -0.61 5.80
CA ILE A 47 5.67 -1.16 4.54
C ILE A 47 6.74 -0.91 3.49
N ASP A 48 7.32 -1.99 3.00
CA ASP A 48 8.30 -1.92 1.91
C ASP A 48 7.58 -2.21 0.62
N LEU A 49 7.84 -1.38 -0.38
CA LEU A 49 7.22 -1.49 -1.69
C LEU A 49 8.30 -1.62 -2.74
N GLY A 50 7.99 -2.34 -3.79
CA GLY A 50 8.97 -2.52 -4.85
C GLY A 50 8.50 -3.52 -5.87
N PHE A 51 9.47 -4.25 -6.42
CA PHE A 51 9.21 -5.14 -7.54
C PHE A 51 9.74 -6.52 -7.27
N ASN A 52 8.89 -7.52 -7.52
CA ASN A 52 9.37 -8.88 -7.68
C ASN A 52 9.84 -9.05 -9.12
N MET A 53 11.03 -9.60 -9.26
CA MET A 53 11.62 -9.83 -10.58
C MET A 53 12.38 -11.12 -10.53
N PRO A 54 12.71 -11.71 -11.70
CA PRO A 54 13.52 -12.91 -11.69
C PRO A 54 14.85 -12.63 -11.03
N ASN A 55 15.32 -13.58 -10.24
CA ASN A 55 16.59 -13.42 -9.57
C ASN A 55 17.70 -13.46 -10.62
N PRO A 56 18.48 -12.38 -10.76
CA PRO A 56 19.54 -12.36 -11.77
C PRO A 56 20.76 -13.16 -11.36
N ASN A 57 20.84 -13.58 -10.11
CA ASN A 57 21.97 -14.34 -9.65
C ASN A 57 21.83 -15.78 -10.14
N PRO A 58 22.75 -16.27 -10.99
CA PRO A 58 22.61 -17.62 -11.51
C PRO A 58 22.98 -18.72 -10.55
N ASN A 59 23.42 -18.39 -9.35
CA ASN A 59 23.88 -19.40 -8.41
C ASN A 59 22.71 -20.26 -7.96
N PRO A 60 22.60 -21.51 -8.35
CA PRO A 60 21.47 -22.34 -7.99
C PRO A 60 21.39 -22.62 -6.50
N GLN A 61 22.48 -22.45 -5.80
CA GLN A 61 22.45 -22.71 -4.37
C GLN A 61 21.84 -21.60 -3.57
N ALA A 62 21.66 -20.44 -4.16
CA ALA A 62 20.93 -19.40 -3.50
C ALA A 62 19.47 -19.79 -3.27
N GLY A 63 18.93 -20.65 -4.13
CA GLY A 63 17.59 -21.19 -3.93
C GLY A 63 16.46 -20.24 -4.24
N ALA A 64 16.71 -18.96 -4.35
CA ALA A 64 15.65 -18.00 -4.58
C ALA A 64 15.42 -17.80 -6.06
N GLN A 65 14.15 -17.94 -6.46
CA GLN A 65 13.77 -17.73 -7.84
C GLN A 65 13.46 -16.28 -8.13
N LEU A 66 13.03 -15.55 -7.13
CA LEU A 66 12.65 -14.15 -7.28
C LEU A 66 13.52 -13.27 -6.43
N LEU A 67 13.73 -12.08 -6.92
CA LEU A 67 14.35 -11.01 -6.16
C LEU A 67 13.30 -9.96 -5.89
N PHE A 68 13.12 -9.60 -4.63
CA PHE A 68 12.26 -8.49 -4.28
C PHE A 68 13.15 -7.26 -4.16
N LYS A 69 13.06 -6.39 -5.15
CA LYS A 69 13.82 -5.15 -5.14
C LYS A 69 12.99 -4.09 -4.44
N VAL A 70 13.40 -3.72 -3.25
CA VAL A 70 12.69 -2.72 -2.46
C VAL A 70 13.12 -1.35 -2.92
N THR A 71 12.16 -0.53 -3.31
CA THR A 71 12.46 0.81 -3.78
C THR A 71 12.00 1.89 -2.82
N ASP A 72 10.97 1.61 -2.04
CA ASP A 72 10.39 2.63 -1.18
C ASP A 72 9.94 2.01 0.11
N ARG A 73 9.99 2.79 1.16
CA ARG A 73 9.57 2.33 2.47
C ARG A 73 8.71 3.40 3.11
N ALA A 74 7.55 3.00 3.59
CA ALA A 74 6.67 3.87 4.34
C ALA A 74 6.60 3.38 5.77
N ILE A 75 6.64 4.31 6.71
CA ILE A 75 6.55 3.98 8.12
C ILE A 75 5.34 4.70 8.67
N LEU A 76 4.45 3.95 9.30
CA LEU A 76 3.21 4.49 9.82
C LEU A 76 3.06 4.09 11.28
N SER A 77 2.43 4.99 12.05
CA SER A 77 1.96 4.56 13.35
C SER A 77 0.90 3.49 13.18
N TYR A 78 0.68 2.70 14.23
CA TYR A 78 -0.38 1.69 14.16
C TYR A 78 -1.73 2.32 13.92
N ALA A 79 -1.99 3.48 14.50
CA ALA A 79 -3.28 4.14 14.27
C ALA A 79 -3.48 4.51 12.81
N ASN A 80 -2.45 5.07 12.18
CA ASN A 80 -2.57 5.41 10.77
C ASN A 80 -2.60 4.16 9.89
N ALA A 81 -1.87 3.14 10.26
CA ALA A 81 -1.93 1.89 9.51
C ALA A 81 -3.33 1.30 9.55
N LYS A 82 -3.99 1.38 10.71
CA LYS A 82 -5.36 0.90 10.81
C LYS A 82 -6.31 1.70 9.94
N ARG A 83 -6.14 3.02 9.94
CA ARG A 83 -6.98 3.86 9.09
C ARG A 83 -6.77 3.54 7.61
N LEU A 84 -5.52 3.35 7.23
CA LEU A 84 -5.23 2.99 5.85
C LEU A 84 -5.85 1.66 5.48
N ALA A 85 -5.74 0.67 6.36
CA ALA A 85 -6.32 -0.64 6.09
C ALA A 85 -7.82 -0.57 5.90
N MET A 86 -8.48 0.21 6.74
CA MET A 86 -9.92 0.37 6.63
C MET A 86 -10.31 1.08 5.34
N SER A 87 -9.57 2.09 4.96
CA SER A 87 -9.85 2.81 3.73
C SER A 87 -9.64 1.93 2.51
N LEU A 88 -8.56 1.17 2.49
CA LEU A 88 -8.31 0.24 1.40
C LEU A 88 -9.40 -0.82 1.30
N ALA A 89 -9.82 -1.35 2.45
CA ALA A 89 -10.85 -2.38 2.44
C ALA A 89 -12.15 -1.86 1.83
N GLN A 90 -12.52 -0.63 2.19
CA GLN A 90 -13.72 -0.05 1.62
C GLN A 90 -13.61 0.20 0.13
N LEU A 91 -12.48 0.66 -0.30
CA LEU A 91 -12.25 0.95 -1.70
C LEU A 91 -12.32 -0.32 -2.54
N ILE A 92 -11.69 -1.38 -2.05
CA ILE A 92 -11.70 -2.65 -2.74
C ILE A 92 -13.12 -3.21 -2.78
N LYS A 93 -13.84 -3.10 -1.68
CA LYS A 93 -15.21 -3.59 -1.64
C LYS A 93 -16.08 -2.89 -2.68
N ARG A 94 -15.94 -1.58 -2.81
CA ARG A 94 -16.72 -0.84 -3.80
C ARG A 94 -16.36 -1.27 -5.22
N TYR A 95 -15.07 -1.46 -5.46
CA TYR A 95 -14.64 -1.91 -6.78
C TYR A 95 -15.24 -3.28 -7.09
N GLU A 96 -15.17 -4.20 -6.14
CA GLU A 96 -15.65 -5.55 -6.38
C GLU A 96 -17.16 -5.61 -6.55
N GLN A 97 -17.89 -4.72 -5.89
CA GLN A 97 -19.33 -4.65 -6.07
C GLN A 97 -19.68 -4.21 -7.49
N GLN A 98 -18.84 -3.44 -8.11
CA GLN A 98 -19.13 -2.91 -9.43
C GLN A 98 -18.56 -3.77 -10.54
N PHE A 99 -17.42 -4.40 -10.33
CA PHE A 99 -16.70 -5.09 -11.39
C PHE A 99 -16.44 -6.56 -11.12
N GLY A 100 -16.84 -7.05 -9.96
CA GLY A 100 -16.60 -8.45 -9.63
C GLY A 100 -15.37 -8.64 -8.78
N GLU A 101 -15.23 -9.84 -8.31
CA GLU A 101 -14.18 -10.18 -7.37
C GLU A 101 -12.81 -10.06 -8.01
N ILE A 102 -11.88 -9.46 -7.29
CA ILE A 102 -10.50 -9.33 -7.74
C ILE A 102 -9.77 -10.63 -7.42
N PRO A 103 -9.23 -11.31 -8.43
CA PRO A 103 -8.51 -12.55 -8.15
C PRO A 103 -7.12 -12.26 -7.58
N VAL A 104 -6.76 -13.01 -6.55
CA VAL A 104 -5.44 -12.87 -5.94
C VAL A 104 -4.76 -14.22 -5.81
N GLN A 105 -5.09 -15.13 -6.70
CA GLN A 105 -4.66 -16.48 -6.52
C GLN A 105 -3.17 -16.68 -6.58
N GLY A 106 -2.45 -15.80 -7.18
CA GLY A 106 -1.00 -15.94 -7.21
C GLY A 106 -0.41 -15.96 -5.83
N GLN A 107 -1.06 -15.32 -4.90
CA GLN A 107 -0.50 -15.25 -3.58
C GLN A 107 -0.92 -16.34 -2.69
N GLN A 108 -2.04 -16.93 -2.91
CA GLN A 108 -2.42 -17.91 -1.98
C GLN A 108 -1.77 -19.17 -2.13
N LYS A 109 -0.97 -19.32 -3.12
CA LYS A 109 -0.33 -20.55 -3.27
C LYS A 109 0.72 -20.76 -2.33
N ARG A 110 0.96 -19.91 -1.45
CA ARG A 110 2.01 -20.08 -0.61
C ARG A 110 1.77 -20.62 0.62
#